data_b68c0d8e9f1e322e312591de618d36bc
#
_entry.id   b68c0d8e9f1e322e312591de618d36bc
#
_cell.length_a   1.000
_cell.length_b   1.000
_cell.length_c   1.000
_cell.angle_alpha   90.00
_cell.angle_beta   90.00
_cell.angle_gamma   90.00
#
_symmetry.space_group_name_H-M   'P 1'
#
loop_
_entity.id
_entity.type
_entity.pdbx_description
1 polymer ?
#
loop_
_entity_poly.entity_id
_entity_poly.type
_entity_poly.pdbx_seq_one_letter_code
_entity_poly.pdbx_strand_id
1 'polypeptide(L)'
;MRLHLSFLHTPAELEQNILSVYAKLYHKYEADKASIPAGNLIEVKFEDFEADAMGMTEHIYDALSIPGFADARTAIEQYVGGKKGYKKNKYKYDDRTVQLVQDNWGFALKQWNYEL
;
A
#
# COMPACT_ATOMS: atom_id res chain seq x y z
N MET A 1 14.11 20.77 -31.53
CA MET A 1 14.36 20.61 -30.11
C MET A 1 14.06 19.16 -29.68
N ARG A 2 14.96 18.56 -28.92
CA ARG A 2 14.89 17.12 -28.63
C ARG A 2 14.62 16.81 -27.15
N LEU A 3 13.86 17.66 -26.48
CA LEU A 3 13.55 17.48 -25.05
C LEU A 3 12.90 16.13 -24.73
N HIS A 4 12.07 15.64 -25.64
CA HIS A 4 11.36 14.39 -25.47
C HIS A 4 12.28 13.18 -25.40
N LEU A 5 13.48 13.25 -25.94
CA LEU A 5 14.42 12.13 -25.92
C LEU A 5 14.93 11.80 -24.52
N SER A 6 15.01 12.80 -23.61
CA SER A 6 15.42 12.56 -22.24
C SER A 6 14.40 11.76 -21.42
N PHE A 7 13.17 11.62 -21.92
CA PHE A 7 12.12 10.83 -21.29
C PHE A 7 11.94 9.44 -21.91
N LEU A 8 12.71 9.13 -22.95
CA LEU A 8 12.65 7.83 -23.60
C LEU A 8 13.64 6.89 -22.92
N HIS A 9 13.09 5.90 -22.20
CA HIS A 9 13.86 4.88 -21.53
C HIS A 9 13.63 3.52 -22.17
N THR A 10 14.63 2.66 -22.13
CA THR A 10 14.44 1.25 -22.51
C THR A 10 13.55 0.56 -21.44
N PRO A 11 12.87 -0.54 -21.79
CA PRO A 11 12.14 -1.32 -20.80
C PRO A 11 12.99 -1.73 -19.59
N ALA A 12 14.26 -2.08 -19.81
CA ALA A 12 15.17 -2.44 -18.72
C ALA A 12 15.48 -1.25 -17.80
N GLU A 13 15.69 -0.06 -18.37
CA GLU A 13 15.90 1.16 -17.58
C GLU A 13 14.67 1.53 -16.77
N LEU A 14 13.47 1.42 -17.38
CA LEU A 14 12.22 1.69 -16.70
C LEU A 14 12.01 0.73 -15.53
N GLU A 15 12.23 -0.55 -15.74
CA GLU A 15 12.13 -1.57 -14.70
C GLU A 15 13.07 -1.26 -13.53
N GLN A 16 14.34 -0.95 -13.83
CA GLN A 16 15.32 -0.62 -12.81
C GLN A 16 14.95 0.64 -12.04
N ASN A 17 14.41 1.65 -12.71
CA ASN A 17 13.94 2.86 -12.07
C ASN A 17 12.77 2.60 -11.12
N ILE A 18 11.81 1.77 -11.52
CA ILE A 18 10.66 1.40 -10.68
C ILE A 18 11.17 0.71 -9.40
N LEU A 19 12.04 -0.27 -9.56
CA LEU A 19 12.59 -1.01 -8.42
C LEU A 19 13.34 -0.10 -7.45
N SER A 20 14.19 0.79 -7.99
CA SER A 20 15.00 1.71 -7.20
C SER A 20 14.17 2.79 -6.50
N VAL A 21 13.24 3.41 -7.22
CA VAL A 21 12.41 4.50 -6.68
C VAL A 21 11.52 3.99 -5.56
N TYR A 22 10.89 2.84 -5.73
CA TYR A 22 10.07 2.25 -4.68
C TYR A 22 10.88 2.00 -3.41
N ALA A 23 12.05 1.39 -3.54
CA ALA A 23 12.92 1.12 -2.40
C ALA A 23 13.34 2.41 -1.68
N LYS A 24 13.70 3.45 -2.43
CA LYS A 24 14.08 4.75 -1.86
C LYS A 24 12.93 5.42 -1.11
N LEU A 25 11.73 5.40 -1.70
CA LEU A 25 10.55 5.96 -1.06
C LEU A 25 10.21 5.22 0.22
N TYR A 26 10.28 3.90 0.18
CA TYR A 26 9.99 3.07 1.35
C TYR A 26 10.98 3.33 2.48
N HIS A 27 12.27 3.36 2.18
CA HIS A 27 13.30 3.65 3.19
C HIS A 27 13.16 5.07 3.75
N LYS A 28 12.81 6.05 2.92
CA LYS A 28 12.57 7.41 3.36
C LYS A 28 11.38 7.48 4.31
N TYR A 29 10.29 6.82 3.94
CA TYR A 29 9.11 6.71 4.81
C TYR A 29 9.46 6.08 6.16
N GLU A 30 10.16 4.96 6.15
CA GLU A 30 10.56 4.28 7.39
C GLU A 30 11.45 5.16 8.28
N ALA A 31 12.35 5.93 7.66
CA ALA A 31 13.19 6.84 8.41
C ALA A 31 12.42 8.02 9.01
N ASP A 32 11.43 8.54 8.28
CA ASP A 32 10.71 9.74 8.66
C ASP A 32 9.51 9.49 9.58
N LYS A 33 8.93 8.28 9.56
CA LYS A 33 7.71 8.01 10.32
C LYS A 33 7.89 8.18 11.82
N ALA A 34 9.09 8.00 12.34
CA ALA A 34 9.38 8.20 13.75
C ALA A 34 9.23 9.66 14.19
N SER A 35 9.29 10.62 13.26
CA SER A 35 9.08 12.03 13.54
C SER A 35 7.60 12.42 13.60
N ILE A 36 6.70 11.54 13.20
CA ILE A 36 5.26 11.77 13.29
C ILE A 36 4.82 11.56 14.74
N PRO A 37 4.13 12.53 15.35
CA PRO A 37 3.67 12.38 16.73
C PRO A 37 2.78 11.15 16.92
N ALA A 38 2.87 10.53 18.08
CA ALA A 38 2.03 9.39 18.43
C ALA A 38 0.55 9.74 18.29
N GLY A 39 -0.23 8.83 17.67
CA GLY A 39 -1.65 9.03 17.40
C GLY A 39 -1.97 9.74 16.09
N ASN A 40 -0.95 10.13 15.31
CA ASN A 40 -1.14 10.79 14.01
C ASN A 40 -0.84 9.90 12.81
N LEU A 41 -0.44 8.66 13.06
CA LEU A 41 -0.18 7.67 12.01
C LEU A 41 -0.70 6.31 12.44
N ILE A 42 -1.38 5.64 11.54
CA ILE A 42 -1.71 4.22 11.66
C ILE A 42 -1.34 3.52 10.35
N GLU A 43 -0.71 2.37 10.47
CA GLU A 43 -0.36 1.53 9.33
C GLU A 43 -1.28 0.31 9.32
N VAL A 44 -1.90 0.03 8.18
CA VAL A 44 -2.78 -1.12 8.05
C VAL A 44 -2.44 -1.88 6.77
N LYS A 45 -2.61 -3.20 6.80
CA LYS A 45 -2.48 -4.03 5.61
C LYS A 45 -3.81 -4.04 4.86
N PHE A 46 -3.73 -3.95 3.54
CA PHE A 46 -4.92 -4.02 2.69
C PHE A 46 -5.73 -5.29 2.93
N GLU A 47 -5.04 -6.42 3.11
CA GLU A 47 -5.66 -7.72 3.31
C GLU A 47 -6.48 -7.76 4.60
N ASP A 48 -6.00 -7.13 5.67
CA ASP A 48 -6.73 -7.02 6.93
C ASP A 48 -7.97 -6.13 6.77
N PHE A 49 -7.80 -5.02 6.04
CA PHE A 49 -8.93 -4.13 5.73
C PHE A 49 -9.98 -4.83 4.87
N GLU A 50 -9.54 -5.57 3.85
CA GLU A 50 -10.44 -6.31 2.96
C GLU A 50 -11.21 -7.39 3.72
N ALA A 51 -10.58 -8.06 4.67
CA ALA A 51 -11.20 -9.11 5.46
C ALA A 51 -12.29 -8.57 6.42
N ASP A 52 -12.09 -7.37 6.96
CA ASP A 52 -13.03 -6.75 7.91
C ASP A 52 -12.98 -5.23 7.76
N ALA A 53 -13.61 -4.72 6.72
CA ALA A 53 -13.62 -3.28 6.41
C ALA A 53 -14.22 -2.43 7.54
N MET A 54 -15.30 -2.90 8.16
CA MET A 54 -15.95 -2.16 9.25
C MET A 54 -15.10 -2.12 10.50
N GLY A 55 -14.57 -3.26 10.92
CA GLY A 55 -13.70 -3.35 12.09
C GLY A 55 -12.42 -2.55 11.91
N MET A 56 -11.82 -2.60 10.71
CA MET A 56 -10.62 -1.81 10.43
C MET A 56 -10.90 -0.32 10.36
N THR A 57 -12.04 0.09 9.83
CA THR A 57 -12.44 1.51 9.81
C THR A 57 -12.61 2.03 11.25
N GLU A 58 -13.30 1.26 12.10
CA GLU A 58 -13.43 1.61 13.51
C GLU A 58 -12.07 1.72 14.20
N HIS A 59 -11.18 0.77 13.93
CA HIS A 59 -9.84 0.78 14.46
C HIS A 59 -9.05 2.03 14.03
N ILE A 60 -9.19 2.46 12.77
CA ILE A 60 -8.54 3.68 12.26
C ILE A 60 -9.08 4.91 13.00
N TYR A 61 -10.40 5.01 13.18
CA TYR A 61 -11.01 6.11 13.93
C TYR A 61 -10.47 6.17 15.36
N ASP A 62 -10.40 5.02 16.02
CA ASP A 62 -9.91 4.94 17.39
C ASP A 62 -8.43 5.29 17.49
N ALA A 63 -7.60 4.70 16.63
CA ALA A 63 -6.15 4.90 16.66
C ALA A 63 -5.75 6.35 16.39
N LEU A 64 -6.49 7.04 15.51
CA LEU A 64 -6.24 8.43 15.15
C LEU A 64 -7.07 9.41 15.97
N SER A 65 -7.87 8.94 16.91
CA SER A 65 -8.78 9.75 17.73
C SER A 65 -9.72 10.62 16.89
N ILE A 66 -10.23 10.06 15.78
CA ILE A 66 -11.19 10.75 14.93
C ILE A 66 -12.57 10.62 15.57
N PRO A 67 -13.27 11.73 15.86
CA PRO A 67 -14.60 11.65 16.46
C PRO A 67 -15.67 11.30 15.44
N GLY A 68 -16.83 10.85 15.93
CA GLY A 68 -18.02 10.71 15.11
C GLY A 68 -18.17 9.37 14.39
N PHE A 69 -17.44 8.34 14.76
CA PHE A 69 -17.61 7.02 14.13
C PHE A 69 -19.02 6.49 14.31
N ALA A 70 -19.60 6.63 15.49
CA ALA A 70 -20.96 6.15 15.76
C ALA A 70 -21.98 6.77 14.81
N ASP A 71 -21.82 8.06 14.50
CA ASP A 71 -22.71 8.77 13.57
C ASP A 71 -22.48 8.36 12.11
N ALA A 72 -21.22 8.09 11.76
CA ALA A 72 -20.84 7.70 10.41
C ALA A 72 -21.10 6.23 10.10
N ARG A 73 -21.25 5.40 11.12
CA ARG A 73 -21.28 3.94 11.01
C ARG A 73 -22.29 3.44 9.99
N THR A 74 -23.53 3.93 10.04
CA THR A 74 -24.59 3.46 9.14
C THR A 74 -24.25 3.75 7.67
N ALA A 75 -23.76 4.94 7.38
CA ALA A 75 -23.37 5.32 6.02
C ALA A 75 -22.22 4.46 5.50
N ILE A 76 -21.22 4.19 6.37
CA ILE A 76 -20.08 3.34 6.01
C ILE A 76 -20.53 1.90 5.79
N GLU A 77 -21.41 1.37 6.64
CA GLU A 77 -21.98 0.02 6.48
C GLU A 77 -22.70 -0.14 5.16
N GLN A 78 -23.48 0.86 4.78
CA GLN A 78 -24.20 0.85 3.50
C GLN A 78 -23.24 0.86 2.32
N TYR A 79 -22.19 1.67 2.39
CA TYR A 79 -21.17 1.72 1.34
C TYR A 79 -20.42 0.39 1.21
N VAL A 80 -19.96 -0.17 2.32
CA VAL A 80 -19.25 -1.45 2.34
C VAL A 80 -20.15 -2.58 1.84
N GLY A 81 -21.41 -2.59 2.27
CA GLY A 81 -22.41 -3.55 1.80
C GLY A 81 -22.64 -3.49 0.30
N GLY A 82 -22.65 -2.29 -0.28
CA GLY A 82 -22.77 -2.08 -1.72
C GLY A 82 -21.56 -2.52 -2.52
N LYS A 83 -20.40 -2.74 -1.86
CA LYS A 83 -19.18 -3.23 -2.49
C LYS A 83 -18.96 -4.73 -2.35
N LYS A 84 -19.86 -5.43 -1.65
CA LYS A 84 -19.82 -6.89 -1.61
C LYS A 84 -19.93 -7.45 -3.02
N GLY A 85 -19.08 -8.40 -3.35
CA GLY A 85 -19.02 -8.97 -4.70
C GLY A 85 -18.12 -8.21 -5.66
N TYR A 86 -17.51 -7.10 -5.25
CA TYR A 86 -16.47 -6.48 -6.05
C TYR A 86 -15.33 -7.48 -6.22
N LYS A 87 -14.96 -7.71 -7.47
CA LYS A 87 -13.85 -8.60 -7.80
C LYS A 87 -12.61 -7.79 -8.09
N LYS A 88 -11.61 -7.93 -7.23
CA LYS A 88 -10.31 -7.33 -7.50
C LYS A 88 -9.61 -8.07 -8.63
N ASN A 89 -8.73 -7.38 -9.33
CA ASN A 89 -7.90 -7.99 -10.35
C ASN A 89 -6.98 -9.05 -9.72
N LYS A 90 -6.90 -10.20 -10.38
CA LYS A 90 -5.95 -11.25 -10.01
C LYS A 90 -4.80 -11.22 -11.01
N TYR A 91 -3.59 -11.08 -10.50
CA TYR A 91 -2.38 -11.07 -11.30
C TYR A 91 -1.62 -12.36 -11.09
N LYS A 92 -1.11 -12.91 -12.18
CA LYS A 92 -0.21 -14.04 -12.12
C LYS A 92 1.15 -13.58 -12.61
N TYR A 93 2.13 -13.68 -11.74
CA TYR A 93 3.48 -13.22 -12.02
C TYR A 93 4.37 -14.39 -12.40
N ASP A 94 5.28 -14.18 -13.37
CA ASP A 94 6.28 -15.16 -13.72
C ASP A 94 7.40 -15.24 -12.69
N ASP A 95 8.21 -16.28 -12.78
CA ASP A 95 9.29 -16.52 -11.82
C ASP A 95 10.32 -15.40 -11.82
N ARG A 96 10.59 -14.82 -12.99
CA ARG A 96 11.52 -13.68 -13.11
C ARG A 96 11.02 -12.47 -12.33
N THR A 97 9.75 -12.14 -12.47
CA THR A 97 9.14 -11.01 -11.74
C THR A 97 9.17 -11.25 -10.24
N VAL A 98 8.81 -12.44 -9.79
CA VAL A 98 8.86 -12.81 -8.38
C VAL A 98 10.28 -12.66 -7.83
N GLN A 99 11.27 -13.13 -8.57
CA GLN A 99 12.67 -13.04 -8.15
C GLN A 99 13.15 -11.59 -8.06
N LEU A 100 12.78 -10.74 -9.03
CA LEU A 100 13.10 -9.32 -9.01
C LEU A 100 12.53 -8.62 -7.77
N VAL A 101 11.29 -8.91 -7.44
CA VAL A 101 10.62 -8.33 -6.27
C VAL A 101 11.29 -8.80 -4.98
N GLN A 102 11.59 -10.09 -4.88
CA GLN A 102 12.28 -10.63 -3.71
C GLN A 102 13.66 -10.04 -3.53
N ASP A 103 14.42 -9.88 -4.62
CA ASP A 103 15.79 -9.37 -4.57
C ASP A 103 15.82 -7.87 -4.21
N ASN A 104 14.86 -7.09 -4.69
CA ASN A 104 14.87 -5.63 -4.54
C ASN A 104 14.00 -5.12 -3.39
N TRP A 105 12.90 -5.81 -3.08
CA TRP A 105 11.91 -5.39 -2.07
C TRP A 105 11.69 -6.44 -0.98
N GLY A 106 12.58 -7.42 -0.87
CA GLY A 106 12.47 -8.48 0.14
C GLY A 106 12.38 -7.93 1.56
N PHE A 107 13.03 -6.82 1.86
CA PHE A 107 12.96 -6.16 3.16
C PHE A 107 11.52 -5.73 3.50
N ALA A 108 10.78 -5.19 2.52
CA ALA A 108 9.40 -4.78 2.73
C ALA A 108 8.47 -5.98 2.88
N LEU A 109 8.66 -7.00 2.05
CA LEU A 109 7.89 -8.24 2.15
C LEU A 109 8.04 -8.87 3.54
N LYS A 110 9.27 -8.94 4.03
CA LYS A 110 9.58 -9.51 5.33
C LYS A 110 8.95 -8.70 6.47
N GLN A 111 9.05 -7.39 6.39
CA GLN A 111 8.51 -6.48 7.40
C GLN A 111 7.00 -6.66 7.59
N TRP A 112 6.28 -6.89 6.49
CA TRP A 112 4.83 -7.02 6.49
C TRP A 112 4.34 -8.46 6.39
N ASN A 113 5.26 -9.43 6.46
CA ASN A 113 4.95 -10.86 6.37
C ASN A 113 4.21 -11.24 5.08
N TYR A 114 4.67 -10.71 3.95
CA TYR A 114 4.19 -11.14 2.65
C TYR A 114 5.06 -12.24 2.07
N GLU A 115 4.40 -13.23 1.49
CA GLU A 115 5.03 -14.30 0.73
C GLU A 115 4.57 -14.23 -0.72
N LEU A 116 5.48 -14.49 -1.65
CA LEU A 116 5.20 -14.50 -3.09
C LEU A 116 5.11 -15.92 -3.64
#